data_c25ed46f179f3c4d4a4053b86edd7ae8
#
_entry.id   c25ed46f179f3c4d4a4053b86edd7ae8
#
_cell.length_a   1.000
_cell.length_b   1.000
_cell.length_c   1.000
_cell.angle_alpha   90.00
_cell.angle_beta   90.00
_cell.angle_gamma   90.00
#
_symmetry.space_group_name_H-M   'P 1'
#
loop_
_entity.id
_entity.type
_entity.pdbx_description
1 polymer ?
#
loop_
_entity_poly.entity_id
_entity_poly.type
_entity_poly.pdbx_seq_one_letter_code
_entity_poly.pdbx_strand_id
1 'polypeptide(L)'
;GMLAGPSALLAWALAGLLMFIIALVLVEQTTAFPRAGAIPAYAMETFGKSFAVRSFASFLGGWGSLIGQWFGVPFCAMYVGGYVTSIIPAAAGYEVVITLLVLTFAFLLNIAGISITGKANAVLTVLLLVLMLSFFFRGAPAVNLSNYTPFFPTGGINFLKAIPIAALGFGAWLSILAAAEEVKNPEKTLPKAIGLSILVTTIFYILMLFPLYGTVNWQEFTPENPFAYWAPLSYAAVKFAPTESWVQLAISLAAILALITTTIALMVLASRIIYGMGKIGIFPSACGYVWPRTKTPVVSLIVVYVVAMIMGANPNWVNAIIVIGSVMYAIGFLIGILSHIGLRINRKDIKAPFRVPGGIGFSIIAFVALALLLINVSTLEIWYSLLAIVIGIVYFVIRYASRTGVFAKKPS
;
A
#
# COMPACT_ATOMS: atom_id res chain seq x y z
N GLY A 1 0.68 -13.54 -11.64
CA GLY A 1 0.91 -14.85 -12.26
C GLY A 1 0.88 -14.78 -13.76
N MET A 2 -0.23 -14.41 -14.35
CA MET A 2 -0.45 -14.37 -15.80
C MET A 2 0.60 -13.58 -16.58
N LEU A 3 1.09 -12.48 -16.02
CA LEU A 3 1.98 -11.56 -16.74
C LEU A 3 3.42 -12.10 -16.89
N ALA A 4 3.95 -12.75 -15.86
CA ALA A 4 5.36 -13.13 -15.81
C ALA A 4 5.58 -14.66 -15.65
N GLY A 5 4.53 -15.44 -15.37
CA GLY A 5 4.68 -16.86 -15.06
C GLY A 5 5.63 -17.08 -13.87
N PRO A 6 6.46 -18.13 -13.92
CA PRO A 6 7.39 -18.47 -12.83
C PRO A 6 8.38 -17.36 -12.47
N SER A 7 8.76 -16.48 -13.43
CA SER A 7 9.66 -15.36 -13.17
C SER A 7 9.07 -14.30 -12.23
N ALA A 8 7.79 -14.41 -11.89
CA ALA A 8 7.17 -13.60 -10.83
C ALA A 8 7.91 -13.73 -9.49
N LEU A 9 8.52 -14.89 -9.16
CA LEU A 9 9.38 -15.02 -7.98
C LEU A 9 10.48 -13.95 -7.94
N LEU A 10 11.20 -13.80 -9.05
CA LEU A 10 12.27 -12.82 -9.17
C LEU A 10 11.69 -11.39 -9.18
N ALA A 11 10.53 -11.18 -9.82
CA ALA A 11 9.87 -9.87 -9.83
C ALA A 11 9.50 -9.40 -8.41
N TRP A 12 8.99 -10.29 -7.55
CA TRP A 12 8.69 -9.97 -6.16
C TRP A 12 9.94 -9.72 -5.31
N ALA A 13 11.02 -10.49 -5.52
CA ALA A 13 12.31 -10.25 -4.86
C ALA A 13 12.88 -8.88 -5.22
N LEU A 14 12.88 -8.52 -6.51
CA LEU A 14 13.33 -7.20 -6.98
C LEU A 14 12.41 -6.09 -6.47
N ALA A 15 11.11 -6.27 -6.48
CA ALA A 15 10.17 -5.31 -5.92
C ALA A 15 10.44 -5.04 -4.44
N GLY A 16 10.71 -6.10 -3.64
CA GLY A 16 11.10 -5.95 -2.24
C GLY A 16 12.38 -5.14 -2.06
N LEU A 17 13.40 -5.40 -2.88
CA LEU A 17 14.65 -4.63 -2.87
C LEU A 17 14.42 -3.15 -3.22
N LEU A 18 13.65 -2.87 -4.28
CA LEU A 18 13.34 -1.50 -4.68
C LEU A 18 12.54 -0.76 -3.60
N MET A 19 11.56 -1.42 -3.00
CA MET A 19 10.77 -0.86 -1.91
C MET A 19 11.59 -0.65 -0.65
N PHE A 20 12.56 -1.52 -0.35
CA PHE A 20 13.51 -1.34 0.76
C PHE A 20 14.35 -0.07 0.57
N ILE A 21 14.85 0.18 -0.64
CA ILE A 21 15.62 1.38 -0.97
C ILE A 21 14.77 2.65 -0.77
N ILE A 22 13.55 2.67 -1.30
CA ILE A 22 12.63 3.80 -1.16
C ILE A 22 12.27 4.02 0.31
N ALA A 23 12.04 2.94 1.05
CA ALA A 23 11.67 3.01 2.46
C ALA A 23 12.77 3.64 3.32
N LEU A 24 14.04 3.30 3.12
CA LEU A 24 15.15 3.89 3.86
C LEU A 24 15.25 5.40 3.65
N VAL A 25 14.99 5.89 2.43
CA VAL A 25 14.94 7.32 2.08
C VAL A 25 13.83 8.03 2.87
N LEU A 26 12.64 7.42 2.97
CA LEU A 26 11.52 8.00 3.71
C LEU A 26 11.71 7.90 5.22
N VAL A 27 12.31 6.83 5.72
CA VAL A 27 12.62 6.66 7.15
C VAL A 27 13.55 7.76 7.66
N GLU A 28 14.55 8.17 6.89
CA GLU A 28 15.41 9.29 7.27
C GLU A 28 14.60 10.56 7.50
N GLN A 29 13.69 10.87 6.57
CA GLN A 29 12.82 12.04 6.70
C GLN A 29 11.86 11.93 7.88
N THR A 30 11.33 10.72 8.14
CA THR A 30 10.46 10.49 9.28
C THR A 30 11.19 10.70 10.60
N THR A 31 12.45 10.28 10.69
CA THR A 31 13.24 10.51 11.91
C THR A 31 13.64 11.97 12.09
N ALA A 32 13.77 12.72 10.98
CA ALA A 32 14.00 14.17 11.01
C ALA A 32 12.73 14.96 11.38
N PHE A 33 11.57 14.48 10.91
CA PHE A 33 10.25 15.10 11.07
C PHE A 33 9.21 14.05 11.47
N PRO A 34 9.15 13.61 12.72
CA PRO A 34 8.21 12.59 13.18
C PRO A 34 6.80 13.17 13.30
N ARG A 35 6.18 13.50 12.18
CA ARG A 35 4.85 14.10 12.07
C ARG A 35 3.89 13.19 11.32
N ALA A 36 2.61 13.27 11.68
CA ALA A 36 1.56 12.55 10.97
C ALA A 36 1.45 12.97 9.51
N GLY A 37 1.06 12.02 8.67
CA GLY A 37 0.85 12.22 7.23
C GLY A 37 2.04 11.81 6.37
N ALA A 38 3.23 11.57 6.94
CA ALA A 38 4.45 11.18 6.21
C ALA A 38 4.81 12.19 5.08
N ILE A 39 4.74 11.77 3.82
CA ILE A 39 5.24 12.52 2.65
C ILE A 39 4.75 13.98 2.58
N PRO A 40 3.46 14.32 2.77
CA PRO A 40 3.04 15.73 2.75
C PRO A 40 3.70 16.56 3.85
N ALA A 41 3.95 15.99 5.03
CA ALA A 41 4.64 16.70 6.10
C ALA A 41 6.11 16.98 5.73
N TYR A 42 6.81 16.01 5.13
CA TYR A 42 8.20 16.17 4.70
C TYR A 42 8.32 17.22 3.59
N ALA A 43 7.44 17.15 2.58
CA ALA A 43 7.45 18.11 1.48
C ALA A 43 7.23 19.56 1.98
N MET A 44 6.35 19.75 2.96
CA MET A 44 6.12 21.07 3.56
C MET A 44 7.39 21.65 4.21
N GLU A 45 8.28 20.81 4.73
CA GLU A 45 9.49 21.25 5.45
C GLU A 45 10.72 21.41 4.54
N THR A 46 10.76 20.75 3.38
CA THR A 46 12.00 20.57 2.60
C THR A 46 12.00 21.26 1.24
N PHE A 47 10.83 21.56 0.63
CA PHE A 47 10.74 22.20 -0.67
C PHE A 47 10.89 23.72 -0.57
N GLY A 48 12.08 24.23 -0.94
CA GLY A 48 12.34 25.65 -1.19
C GLY A 48 11.94 26.62 -0.06
N LYS A 49 11.96 27.91 -0.34
CA LYS A 49 11.61 28.98 0.61
C LYS A 49 10.16 29.48 0.47
N SER A 50 9.58 29.39 -0.73
CA SER A 50 8.23 29.88 -1.01
C SER A 50 7.17 28.99 -0.37
N PHE A 51 6.23 29.59 0.37
CA PHE A 51 5.09 28.89 0.96
C PHE A 51 4.22 28.23 -0.11
N ALA A 52 4.04 28.86 -1.27
CA ALA A 52 3.26 28.32 -2.39
C ALA A 52 3.88 27.02 -2.92
N VAL A 53 5.21 26.99 -3.15
CA VAL A 53 5.94 25.81 -3.64
C VAL A 53 5.86 24.67 -2.62
N ARG A 54 6.09 24.97 -1.34
CA ARG A 54 6.00 23.96 -0.26
C ARG A 54 4.59 23.38 -0.14
N SER A 55 3.57 24.24 -0.18
CA SER A 55 2.18 23.83 -0.11
C SER A 55 1.78 22.96 -1.32
N PHE A 56 2.22 23.32 -2.52
CA PHE A 56 1.93 22.56 -3.72
C PHE A 56 2.64 21.21 -3.73
N ALA A 57 3.93 21.15 -3.38
CA ALA A 57 4.66 19.90 -3.26
C ALA A 57 4.06 18.99 -2.19
N SER A 58 3.70 19.56 -1.03
CA SER A 58 3.02 18.86 0.05
C SER A 58 1.66 18.30 -0.39
N PHE A 59 0.90 19.10 -1.15
CA PHE A 59 -0.36 18.67 -1.73
C PHE A 59 -0.16 17.51 -2.70
N LEU A 60 0.76 17.62 -3.67
CA LEU A 60 1.01 16.56 -4.65
C LEU A 60 1.48 15.26 -3.98
N GLY A 61 2.40 15.34 -3.03
CA GLY A 61 2.87 14.19 -2.28
C GLY A 61 1.77 13.53 -1.45
N GLY A 62 0.94 14.35 -0.79
CA GLY A 62 -0.20 13.90 -0.01
C GLY A 62 -1.32 13.33 -0.87
N TRP A 63 -1.67 13.99 -1.96
CA TRP A 63 -2.71 13.54 -2.89
C TRP A 63 -2.34 12.24 -3.58
N GLY A 64 -1.09 12.14 -4.10
CA GLY A 64 -0.57 10.92 -4.70
C GLY A 64 -0.57 9.76 -3.72
N SER A 65 -0.01 9.95 -2.54
CA SER A 65 0.01 8.93 -1.49
C SER A 65 -1.39 8.54 -1.02
N LEU A 66 -2.30 9.51 -0.87
CA LEU A 66 -3.67 9.28 -0.45
C LEU A 66 -4.43 8.43 -1.45
N ILE A 67 -4.49 8.86 -2.72
CA ILE A 67 -5.23 8.14 -3.77
C ILE A 67 -4.64 6.75 -3.98
N GLY A 68 -3.30 6.65 -4.05
CA GLY A 68 -2.62 5.36 -4.23
C GLY A 68 -2.94 4.34 -3.14
N GLN A 69 -3.03 4.77 -1.89
CA GLN A 69 -3.33 3.87 -0.77
C GLN A 69 -4.83 3.73 -0.48
N TRP A 70 -5.59 4.81 -0.69
CA TRP A 70 -7.03 4.82 -0.44
C TRP A 70 -7.76 3.77 -1.27
N PHE A 71 -7.35 3.61 -2.51
CA PHE A 71 -7.90 2.60 -3.41
C PHE A 71 -7.52 1.17 -3.00
N GLY A 72 -6.39 0.99 -2.31
CA GLY A 72 -6.00 -0.30 -1.73
C GLY A 72 -6.96 -0.80 -0.64
N VAL A 73 -7.66 0.10 0.08
CA VAL A 73 -8.58 -0.27 1.16
C VAL A 73 -9.74 -1.14 0.66
N PRO A 74 -10.59 -0.69 -0.31
CA PRO A 74 -11.66 -1.53 -0.83
C PRO A 74 -11.13 -2.71 -1.64
N PHE A 75 -10.01 -2.54 -2.35
CA PHE A 75 -9.39 -3.61 -3.11
C PHE A 75 -9.10 -4.85 -2.25
N CYS A 76 -8.40 -4.69 -1.13
CA CYS A 76 -8.12 -5.80 -0.22
C CYS A 76 -9.41 -6.41 0.35
N ALA A 77 -10.39 -5.58 0.70
CA ALA A 77 -11.66 -6.07 1.23
C ALA A 77 -12.47 -6.90 0.20
N MET A 78 -12.45 -6.51 -1.08
CA MET A 78 -13.13 -7.25 -2.16
C MET A 78 -12.57 -8.66 -2.34
N TYR A 79 -11.24 -8.83 -2.26
CA TYR A 79 -10.62 -10.14 -2.39
C TYR A 79 -10.95 -11.10 -1.24
N VAL A 80 -11.35 -10.59 -0.07
CA VAL A 80 -11.83 -11.45 1.03
C VAL A 80 -13.03 -12.29 0.58
N GLY A 81 -13.95 -11.71 -0.19
CA GLY A 81 -15.11 -12.43 -0.74
C GLY A 81 -14.73 -13.70 -1.51
N GLY A 82 -13.73 -13.61 -2.40
CA GLY A 82 -13.26 -14.77 -3.19
C GLY A 82 -12.69 -15.90 -2.31
N TYR A 83 -11.94 -15.57 -1.26
CA TYR A 83 -11.44 -16.58 -0.32
C TYR A 83 -12.54 -17.15 0.59
N VAL A 84 -13.54 -16.34 0.99
CA VAL A 84 -14.69 -16.83 1.76
C VAL A 84 -15.53 -17.80 0.92
N THR A 85 -15.80 -17.48 -0.33
CA THR A 85 -16.55 -18.37 -1.24
C THR A 85 -15.81 -19.67 -1.57
N SER A 86 -14.46 -19.66 -1.53
CA SER A 86 -13.65 -20.88 -1.68
C SER A 86 -13.80 -21.86 -0.53
N ILE A 87 -14.16 -21.38 0.69
CA ILE A 87 -14.41 -22.19 1.89
C ILE A 87 -15.89 -22.51 2.03
N ILE A 88 -16.75 -21.51 1.76
CA ILE A 88 -18.20 -21.58 1.97
C ILE A 88 -18.88 -21.27 0.61
N PRO A 89 -19.09 -22.28 -0.26
CA PRO A 89 -19.71 -22.05 -1.56
C PRO A 89 -21.10 -21.39 -1.48
N ALA A 90 -21.84 -21.61 -0.40
CA ALA A 90 -23.13 -20.96 -0.14
C ALA A 90 -23.03 -19.42 0.05
N ALA A 91 -21.82 -18.88 0.22
CA ALA A 91 -21.59 -17.44 0.31
C ALA A 91 -21.44 -16.77 -1.08
N ALA A 92 -21.50 -17.56 -2.17
CA ALA A 92 -21.49 -17.02 -3.53
C ALA A 92 -22.70 -16.10 -3.77
N GLY A 93 -22.42 -14.92 -4.36
CA GLY A 93 -23.42 -13.85 -4.52
C GLY A 93 -23.48 -12.86 -3.36
N TYR A 94 -22.78 -13.12 -2.24
CA TYR A 94 -22.69 -12.20 -1.10
C TYR A 94 -21.34 -11.50 -0.99
N GLU A 95 -20.49 -11.53 -2.03
CA GLU A 95 -19.14 -10.97 -2.01
C GLU A 95 -19.12 -9.48 -1.66
N VAL A 96 -20.09 -8.72 -2.18
CA VAL A 96 -20.24 -7.29 -1.86
C VAL A 96 -20.58 -7.11 -0.38
N VAL A 97 -21.47 -7.91 0.19
CA VAL A 97 -21.84 -7.83 1.60
C VAL A 97 -20.62 -8.14 2.47
N ILE A 98 -19.85 -9.18 2.13
CA ILE A 98 -18.60 -9.53 2.81
C ILE A 98 -17.61 -8.37 2.76
N THR A 99 -17.43 -7.76 1.59
CA THR A 99 -16.58 -6.57 1.42
C THR A 99 -16.97 -5.45 2.36
N LEU A 100 -18.25 -5.09 2.41
CA LEU A 100 -18.78 -4.02 3.25
C LEU A 100 -18.62 -4.34 4.75
N LEU A 101 -18.80 -5.59 5.14
CA LEU A 101 -18.57 -6.04 6.52
C LEU A 101 -17.10 -5.94 6.91
N VAL A 102 -16.16 -6.33 6.03
CA VAL A 102 -14.72 -6.20 6.27
C VAL A 102 -14.31 -4.73 6.42
N LEU A 103 -14.82 -3.86 5.54
CA LEU A 103 -14.56 -2.41 5.63
C LEU A 103 -15.11 -1.84 6.94
N THR A 104 -16.32 -2.25 7.35
CA THR A 104 -16.92 -1.80 8.61
C THR A 104 -16.12 -2.31 9.81
N PHE A 105 -15.70 -3.57 9.81
CA PHE A 105 -14.84 -4.13 10.86
C PHE A 105 -13.52 -3.36 11.00
N ALA A 106 -12.83 -3.12 9.87
CA ALA A 106 -11.60 -2.34 9.85
C ALA A 106 -11.81 -0.91 10.37
N PHE A 107 -12.93 -0.27 10.01
CA PHE A 107 -13.29 1.06 10.50
C PHE A 107 -13.52 1.09 12.01
N LEU A 108 -14.29 0.13 12.55
CA LEU A 108 -14.56 0.04 14.00
C LEU A 108 -13.29 -0.19 14.81
N LEU A 109 -12.39 -1.06 14.34
CA LEU A 109 -11.09 -1.25 14.97
C LEU A 109 -10.27 0.04 14.97
N ASN A 110 -10.25 0.78 13.86
CA ASN A 110 -9.52 2.03 13.76
C ASN A 110 -10.09 3.12 14.67
N ILE A 111 -11.41 3.20 14.86
CA ILE A 111 -12.06 4.11 15.81
C ILE A 111 -11.65 3.79 17.25
N ALA A 112 -11.46 2.52 17.59
CA ALA A 112 -11.04 2.10 18.94
C ALA A 112 -9.66 2.61 19.35
N GLY A 113 -8.88 3.14 18.38
CA GLY A 113 -7.57 3.77 18.60
C GLY A 113 -6.39 2.89 18.24
N ILE A 114 -5.25 3.54 17.93
CA ILE A 114 -4.06 2.90 17.36
C ILE A 114 -3.49 1.77 18.24
N SER A 115 -3.61 1.89 19.57
CA SER A 115 -3.08 0.86 20.48
C SER A 115 -3.87 -0.46 20.39
N ILE A 116 -5.20 -0.37 20.28
CA ILE A 116 -6.08 -1.55 20.14
C ILE A 116 -5.91 -2.12 18.73
N THR A 117 -5.98 -1.26 17.72
CA THR A 117 -5.78 -1.62 16.32
C THR A 117 -4.43 -2.31 16.10
N GLY A 118 -3.35 -1.76 16.65
CA GLY A 118 -2.01 -2.33 16.51
C GLY A 118 -1.86 -3.69 17.18
N LYS A 119 -2.43 -3.88 18.39
CA LYS A 119 -2.42 -5.19 19.07
C LYS A 119 -3.22 -6.23 18.32
N ALA A 120 -4.44 -5.88 17.89
CA ALA A 120 -5.29 -6.78 17.10
C ALA A 120 -4.57 -7.17 15.79
N ASN A 121 -4.02 -6.20 15.07
CA ASN A 121 -3.31 -6.45 13.83
C ASN A 121 -2.07 -7.35 14.04
N ALA A 122 -1.32 -7.16 15.13
CA ALA A 122 -0.17 -8.00 15.46
C ALA A 122 -0.56 -9.45 15.72
N VAL A 123 -1.62 -9.70 16.48
CA VAL A 123 -2.14 -11.05 16.75
C VAL A 123 -2.58 -11.73 15.46
N LEU A 124 -3.37 -11.02 14.63
CA LEU A 124 -3.83 -11.54 13.34
C LEU A 124 -2.65 -11.82 12.39
N THR A 125 -1.61 -10.97 12.41
CA THR A 125 -0.39 -11.16 11.60
C THR A 125 0.38 -12.40 12.04
N VAL A 126 0.57 -12.63 13.34
CA VAL A 126 1.25 -13.85 13.82
C VAL A 126 0.47 -15.09 13.40
N LEU A 127 -0.85 -15.08 13.57
CA LEU A 127 -1.71 -16.20 13.17
C LEU A 127 -1.61 -16.47 11.65
N LEU A 128 -1.70 -15.42 10.83
CA LEU A 128 -1.57 -15.58 9.38
C LEU A 128 -0.19 -16.13 8.97
N LEU A 129 0.91 -15.68 9.60
CA LEU A 129 2.24 -16.17 9.30
C LEU A 129 2.38 -17.66 9.61
N VAL A 130 1.85 -18.11 10.75
CA VAL A 130 1.83 -19.54 11.12
C VAL A 130 1.05 -20.36 10.09
N LEU A 131 -0.13 -19.90 9.71
CA LEU A 131 -0.96 -20.56 8.70
C LEU A 131 -0.28 -20.58 7.31
N MET A 132 0.34 -19.46 6.90
CA MET A 132 1.08 -19.40 5.63
C MET A 132 2.28 -20.35 5.60
N LEU A 133 2.98 -20.55 6.72
CA LEU A 133 4.07 -21.52 6.77
C LEU A 133 3.58 -22.95 6.48
N SER A 134 2.35 -23.30 6.86
CA SER A 134 1.78 -24.61 6.52
C SER A 134 1.69 -24.81 4.99
N PHE A 135 1.36 -23.77 4.22
CA PHE A 135 1.36 -23.80 2.76
C PHE A 135 2.75 -24.15 2.20
N PHE A 136 3.78 -23.46 2.69
CA PHE A 136 5.15 -23.73 2.26
C PHE A 136 5.59 -25.16 2.58
N PHE A 137 5.45 -25.59 3.84
CA PHE A 137 5.92 -26.91 4.26
C PHE A 137 5.17 -28.06 3.60
N ARG A 138 3.89 -27.87 3.27
CA ARG A 138 3.09 -28.90 2.56
C ARG A 138 3.26 -28.83 1.04
N GLY A 139 3.42 -27.64 0.49
CA GLY A 139 3.53 -27.44 -0.96
C GLY A 139 4.95 -27.65 -1.50
N ALA A 140 6.00 -27.30 -0.74
CA ALA A 140 7.38 -27.40 -1.21
C ALA A 140 7.81 -28.84 -1.62
N PRO A 141 7.44 -29.91 -0.90
CA PRO A 141 7.73 -31.28 -1.34
C PRO A 141 7.00 -31.69 -2.62
N ALA A 142 5.88 -31.05 -2.95
CA ALA A 142 5.07 -31.35 -4.14
C ALA A 142 5.50 -30.54 -5.38
N VAL A 143 6.52 -29.70 -5.25
CA VAL A 143 7.03 -28.86 -6.34
C VAL A 143 7.59 -29.71 -7.47
N ASN A 144 7.08 -29.48 -8.69
CA ASN A 144 7.64 -29.99 -9.91
C ASN A 144 8.45 -28.89 -10.60
N LEU A 145 9.78 -29.07 -10.65
CA LEU A 145 10.69 -28.09 -11.23
C LEU A 145 10.46 -27.84 -12.72
N SER A 146 9.79 -28.77 -13.44
CA SER A 146 9.43 -28.57 -14.86
C SER A 146 8.44 -27.41 -15.04
N ASN A 147 7.64 -27.07 -14.02
CA ASN A 147 6.71 -25.95 -14.05
C ASN A 147 7.43 -24.58 -14.09
N TYR A 148 8.73 -24.56 -13.81
CA TYR A 148 9.56 -23.36 -13.92
C TYR A 148 10.24 -23.20 -15.28
N THR A 149 9.99 -24.13 -16.21
CA THR A 149 10.64 -24.12 -17.52
C THR A 149 9.58 -23.90 -18.63
N PRO A 150 9.73 -22.84 -19.47
CA PRO A 150 10.75 -21.78 -19.39
C PRO A 150 10.52 -20.82 -18.23
N PHE A 151 11.61 -20.31 -17.60
CA PHE A 151 11.50 -19.41 -16.44
C PHE A 151 10.92 -18.02 -16.80
N PHE A 152 11.15 -17.55 -18.02
CA PHE A 152 10.58 -16.31 -18.59
C PHE A 152 9.64 -16.64 -19.76
N PRO A 153 8.48 -17.28 -19.53
CA PRO A 153 7.62 -17.79 -20.62
C PRO A 153 7.02 -16.69 -21.49
N THR A 154 6.83 -15.49 -20.91
CA THR A 154 6.22 -14.34 -21.56
C THR A 154 7.26 -13.30 -22.01
N GLY A 155 8.55 -13.61 -21.85
CA GLY A 155 9.66 -12.75 -22.21
C GLY A 155 10.04 -11.68 -21.17
N GLY A 156 11.20 -11.06 -21.34
CA GLY A 156 11.77 -10.11 -20.38
C GLY A 156 10.95 -8.84 -20.17
N ILE A 157 10.25 -8.35 -21.19
CA ILE A 157 9.42 -7.14 -21.09
C ILE A 157 8.24 -7.38 -20.13
N ASN A 158 7.56 -8.51 -20.24
CA ASN A 158 6.44 -8.83 -19.35
C ASN A 158 6.92 -9.13 -17.92
N PHE A 159 8.11 -9.69 -17.75
CA PHE A 159 8.77 -9.78 -16.46
C PHE A 159 8.98 -8.40 -15.81
N LEU A 160 9.53 -7.43 -16.57
CA LEU A 160 9.69 -6.05 -16.06
C LEU A 160 8.37 -5.40 -15.70
N LYS A 161 7.28 -5.68 -16.44
CA LYS A 161 5.92 -5.22 -16.12
C LYS A 161 5.35 -5.81 -14.83
N ALA A 162 5.83 -6.97 -14.41
CA ALA A 162 5.37 -7.60 -13.18
C ALA A 162 5.95 -6.95 -11.91
N ILE A 163 7.12 -6.29 -12.00
CA ILE A 163 7.80 -5.67 -10.85
C ILE A 163 6.95 -4.55 -10.20
N PRO A 164 6.39 -3.58 -10.94
CA PRO A 164 5.50 -2.56 -10.38
C PRO A 164 4.29 -3.14 -9.65
N ILE A 165 3.66 -4.17 -10.25
CA ILE A 165 2.50 -4.82 -9.66
C ILE A 165 2.88 -5.52 -8.35
N ALA A 166 4.04 -6.20 -8.32
CA ALA A 166 4.57 -6.81 -7.10
C ALA A 166 4.88 -5.74 -6.02
N ALA A 167 5.38 -4.56 -6.41
CA ALA A 167 5.70 -3.47 -5.50
C ALA A 167 4.47 -2.95 -4.73
N LEU A 168 3.25 -3.01 -5.31
CA LEU A 168 2.01 -2.66 -4.62
C LEU A 168 1.77 -3.54 -3.39
N GLY A 169 2.22 -4.80 -3.42
CA GLY A 169 2.12 -5.72 -2.28
C GLY A 169 2.94 -5.30 -1.05
N PHE A 170 3.86 -4.35 -1.22
CA PHE A 170 4.67 -3.81 -0.11
C PHE A 170 4.14 -2.48 0.46
N GLY A 171 2.99 -1.97 0.00
CA GLY A 171 2.56 -0.60 0.31
C GLY A 171 2.26 -0.30 1.79
N ALA A 172 1.86 -1.28 2.57
CA ALA A 172 1.32 -1.08 3.91
C ALA A 172 2.34 -0.55 4.95
N TRP A 173 3.66 -0.71 4.75
CA TRP A 173 4.67 -0.20 5.68
C TRP A 173 4.65 1.33 5.85
N LEU A 174 4.17 2.06 4.84
CA LEU A 174 4.04 3.51 4.91
C LEU A 174 3.06 3.96 6.03
N SER A 175 2.16 3.08 6.49
CA SER A 175 1.21 3.36 7.57
C SER A 175 1.90 3.73 8.88
N ILE A 176 3.04 3.09 9.19
CA ILE A 176 3.83 3.39 10.39
C ILE A 176 4.47 4.77 10.27
N LEU A 177 4.97 5.14 9.09
CA LEU A 177 5.55 6.47 8.87
C LEU A 177 4.49 7.57 8.97
N ALA A 178 3.27 7.32 8.46
CA ALA A 178 2.17 8.27 8.55
C ALA A 178 1.65 8.45 9.99
N ALA A 179 1.87 7.46 10.85
CA ALA A 179 1.54 7.47 12.27
C ALA A 179 2.77 7.73 13.17
N ALA A 180 3.85 8.32 12.65
CA ALA A 180 5.11 8.48 13.38
C ALA A 180 4.98 9.25 14.70
N GLU A 181 4.02 10.18 14.81
CA GLU A 181 3.69 10.89 16.06
C GLU A 181 3.22 9.96 17.19
N GLU A 182 2.72 8.77 16.84
CA GLU A 182 2.16 7.79 17.77
C GLU A 182 3.20 6.71 18.16
N VAL A 183 4.40 6.74 17.56
CA VAL A 183 5.50 5.78 17.79
C VAL A 183 6.40 6.23 18.91
N LYS A 184 6.72 5.34 19.87
CA LYS A 184 7.70 5.60 20.92
C LYS A 184 9.12 5.49 20.37
N ASN A 185 9.97 6.48 20.66
CA ASN A 185 11.37 6.56 20.20
C ASN A 185 11.48 6.32 18.67
N PRO A 186 10.80 7.13 17.85
CA PRO A 186 10.69 6.88 16.42
C PRO A 186 12.04 6.80 15.72
N GLU A 187 13.04 7.55 16.20
CA GLU A 187 14.40 7.60 15.64
C GLU A 187 15.15 6.25 15.70
N LYS A 188 14.84 5.40 16.68
CA LYS A 188 15.45 4.06 16.84
C LYS A 188 14.54 2.96 16.34
N THR A 189 13.22 3.12 16.54
CA THR A 189 12.22 2.08 16.26
C THR A 189 11.94 1.98 14.77
N LEU A 190 11.74 3.11 14.07
CA LEU A 190 11.30 3.10 12.67
C LEU A 190 12.32 2.47 11.70
N PRO A 191 13.63 2.80 11.76
CA PRO A 191 14.59 2.20 10.82
C PRO A 191 14.64 0.67 10.93
N LYS A 192 14.63 0.15 12.16
CA LYS A 192 14.66 -1.29 12.42
C LYS A 192 13.35 -1.97 12.02
N ALA A 193 12.21 -1.41 12.42
CA ALA A 193 10.90 -1.99 12.15
C ALA A 193 10.62 -2.04 10.65
N ILE A 194 10.86 -0.95 9.91
CA ILE A 194 10.61 -0.89 8.48
C ILE A 194 11.56 -1.80 7.71
N GLY A 195 12.87 -1.73 8.00
CA GLY A 195 13.85 -2.59 7.35
C GLY A 195 13.55 -4.07 7.54
N LEU A 196 13.28 -4.48 8.78
CA LEU A 196 12.96 -5.87 9.10
C LEU A 196 11.62 -6.30 8.47
N SER A 197 10.60 -5.44 8.50
CA SER A 197 9.29 -5.79 7.93
C SER A 197 9.37 -6.04 6.42
N ILE A 198 10.06 -5.20 5.66
CA ILE A 198 10.21 -5.38 4.21
C ILE A 198 11.01 -6.65 3.91
N LEU A 199 12.09 -6.91 4.66
CA LEU A 199 12.91 -8.11 4.48
C LEU A 199 12.09 -9.38 4.75
N VAL A 200 11.41 -9.44 5.90
CA VAL A 200 10.56 -10.59 6.27
C VAL A 200 9.44 -10.78 5.26
N THR A 201 8.77 -9.72 4.86
CA THR A 201 7.70 -9.79 3.85
C THR A 201 8.23 -10.31 2.51
N THR A 202 9.41 -9.87 2.06
CA THR A 202 10.03 -10.35 0.82
C THR A 202 10.30 -11.85 0.89
N ILE A 203 10.88 -12.32 2.01
CA ILE A 203 11.14 -13.75 2.23
C ILE A 203 9.82 -14.53 2.18
N PHE A 204 8.79 -14.08 2.89
CA PHE A 204 7.48 -14.74 2.89
C PHE A 204 6.84 -14.79 1.50
N TYR A 205 6.91 -13.71 0.72
CA TYR A 205 6.39 -13.75 -0.65
C TYR A 205 7.11 -14.79 -1.51
N ILE A 206 8.43 -14.89 -1.42
CA ILE A 206 9.20 -15.91 -2.14
C ILE A 206 8.81 -17.31 -1.67
N LEU A 207 8.69 -17.53 -0.35
CA LEU A 207 8.25 -18.81 0.22
C LEU A 207 6.85 -19.22 -0.26
N MET A 208 5.93 -18.26 -0.45
CA MET A 208 4.57 -18.57 -0.95
C MET A 208 4.55 -18.81 -2.46
N LEU A 209 5.28 -18.02 -3.23
CA LEU A 209 5.30 -18.13 -4.69
C LEU A 209 6.03 -19.37 -5.17
N PHE A 210 7.01 -19.85 -4.41
CA PHE A 210 7.76 -21.06 -4.77
C PHE A 210 6.84 -22.28 -4.89
N PRO A 211 6.09 -22.75 -3.89
CA PRO A 211 5.17 -23.85 -4.10
C PRO A 211 4.00 -23.50 -5.04
N LEU A 212 3.54 -22.24 -5.07
CA LEU A 212 2.45 -21.84 -5.95
C LEU A 212 2.76 -22.14 -7.42
N TYR A 213 3.88 -21.64 -7.94
CA TYR A 213 4.27 -21.88 -9.33
C TYR A 213 4.88 -23.26 -9.57
N GLY A 214 5.39 -23.92 -8.53
CA GLY A 214 5.90 -25.28 -8.62
C GLY A 214 4.83 -26.35 -8.67
N THR A 215 3.63 -26.08 -8.17
CA THR A 215 2.52 -27.05 -8.12
C THR A 215 1.39 -26.77 -9.09
N VAL A 216 1.30 -25.54 -9.60
CA VAL A 216 0.25 -25.11 -10.54
C VAL A 216 0.90 -24.53 -11.78
N ASN A 217 0.41 -24.94 -12.95
CA ASN A 217 0.82 -24.28 -14.19
C ASN A 217 0.34 -22.82 -14.18
N TRP A 218 1.25 -21.88 -14.43
CA TRP A 218 0.93 -20.44 -14.41
C TRP A 218 -0.17 -20.03 -15.41
N GLN A 219 -0.40 -20.82 -16.48
CA GLN A 219 -1.46 -20.60 -17.45
C GLN A 219 -2.87 -20.87 -16.89
N GLU A 220 -2.98 -21.55 -15.74
CA GLU A 220 -4.28 -21.78 -15.09
C GLU A 220 -4.81 -20.54 -14.35
N PHE A 221 -3.96 -19.52 -14.09
CA PHE A 221 -4.37 -18.29 -13.39
C PHE A 221 -5.03 -17.29 -14.35
N THR A 222 -6.18 -17.63 -14.90
CA THR A 222 -6.92 -16.79 -15.85
C THR A 222 -8.33 -16.46 -15.33
N PRO A 223 -8.99 -15.40 -15.86
CA PRO A 223 -10.36 -15.06 -15.48
C PRO A 223 -11.38 -16.19 -15.78
N GLU A 224 -11.08 -17.05 -16.77
CA GLU A 224 -11.88 -18.22 -17.14
C GLU A 224 -11.83 -19.33 -16.08
N ASN A 225 -10.84 -19.28 -15.18
CA ASN A 225 -10.75 -20.13 -13.99
C ASN A 225 -10.90 -19.27 -12.72
N PRO A 226 -12.14 -18.94 -12.31
CA PRO A 226 -12.38 -18.01 -11.21
C PRO A 226 -11.75 -18.44 -9.88
N PHE A 227 -11.68 -19.73 -9.61
CA PHE A 227 -11.06 -20.21 -8.37
C PHE A 227 -9.56 -19.95 -8.34
N ALA A 228 -8.83 -20.26 -9.42
CA ALA A 228 -7.41 -19.95 -9.52
C ALA A 228 -7.14 -18.43 -9.56
N TYR A 229 -8.05 -17.66 -10.17
CA TYR A 229 -7.89 -16.21 -10.32
C TYR A 229 -8.08 -15.45 -8.99
N TRP A 230 -9.18 -15.75 -8.25
CA TRP A 230 -9.54 -15.03 -7.04
C TRP A 230 -8.93 -15.60 -5.76
N ALA A 231 -8.59 -16.91 -5.74
CA ALA A 231 -8.02 -17.58 -4.58
C ALA A 231 -6.84 -18.49 -4.97
N PRO A 232 -5.75 -17.94 -5.56
CA PRO A 232 -4.67 -18.73 -6.16
C PRO A 232 -3.96 -19.67 -5.17
N LEU A 233 -3.72 -19.24 -3.93
CA LEU A 233 -3.09 -20.08 -2.92
C LEU A 233 -3.98 -21.26 -2.51
N SER A 234 -5.29 -21.02 -2.37
CA SER A 234 -6.26 -22.08 -2.05
C SER A 234 -6.39 -23.08 -3.21
N TYR A 235 -6.37 -22.58 -4.44
CA TYR A 235 -6.35 -23.42 -5.63
C TYR A 235 -5.13 -24.33 -5.68
N ALA A 236 -3.93 -23.78 -5.40
CA ALA A 236 -2.72 -24.57 -5.32
C ALA A 236 -2.79 -25.61 -4.17
N ALA A 237 -3.35 -25.24 -3.00
CA ALA A 237 -3.52 -26.17 -1.89
C ALA A 237 -4.36 -27.40 -2.25
N VAL A 238 -5.45 -27.22 -3.01
CA VAL A 238 -6.26 -28.31 -3.52
C VAL A 238 -5.48 -29.19 -4.51
N LYS A 239 -4.61 -28.60 -5.33
CA LYS A 239 -3.79 -29.33 -6.30
C LYS A 239 -2.75 -30.25 -5.63
N PHE A 240 -2.01 -29.75 -4.62
CA PHE A 240 -0.95 -30.54 -3.99
C PHE A 240 -1.41 -31.35 -2.78
N ALA A 241 -2.57 -31.06 -2.20
CA ALA A 241 -3.12 -31.76 -1.05
C ALA A 241 -4.63 -32.04 -1.21
N PRO A 242 -5.06 -32.78 -2.28
CA PRO A 242 -6.48 -32.94 -2.62
C PRO A 242 -7.28 -33.71 -1.55
N THR A 243 -6.63 -34.52 -0.73
CA THR A 243 -7.26 -35.31 0.34
C THR A 243 -7.23 -34.59 1.70
N GLU A 244 -6.53 -33.49 1.80
CA GLU A 244 -6.30 -32.76 3.05
C GLU A 244 -7.05 -31.41 3.05
N SER A 245 -8.38 -31.44 3.18
CA SER A 245 -9.24 -30.25 3.16
C SER A 245 -8.84 -29.18 4.19
N TRP A 246 -8.21 -29.59 5.30
CA TRP A 246 -7.70 -28.67 6.31
C TRP A 246 -6.61 -27.73 5.78
N VAL A 247 -5.80 -28.18 4.79
CA VAL A 247 -4.76 -27.34 4.17
C VAL A 247 -5.41 -26.20 3.40
N GLN A 248 -6.41 -26.50 2.57
CA GLN A 248 -7.17 -25.47 1.85
C GLN A 248 -7.81 -24.49 2.83
N LEU A 249 -8.44 -24.99 3.89
CA LEU A 249 -9.07 -24.15 4.92
C LEU A 249 -8.04 -23.23 5.60
N ALA A 250 -6.90 -23.78 6.04
CA ALA A 250 -5.85 -23.01 6.69
C ALA A 250 -5.30 -21.89 5.79
N ILE A 251 -5.08 -22.20 4.51
CA ILE A 251 -4.56 -21.23 3.55
C ILE A 251 -5.60 -20.15 3.21
N SER A 252 -6.86 -20.52 3.03
CA SER A 252 -7.93 -19.55 2.80
C SER A 252 -8.10 -18.61 4.00
N LEU A 253 -8.06 -19.13 5.21
CA LEU A 253 -8.08 -18.34 6.44
C LEU A 253 -6.87 -17.42 6.55
N ALA A 254 -5.68 -17.89 6.23
CA ALA A 254 -4.47 -17.07 6.21
C ALA A 254 -4.59 -15.91 5.21
N ALA A 255 -5.08 -16.18 3.99
CA ALA A 255 -5.29 -15.14 2.98
C ALA A 255 -6.33 -14.11 3.42
N ILE A 256 -7.45 -14.56 4.01
CA ILE A 256 -8.47 -13.67 4.60
C ILE A 256 -7.85 -12.78 5.68
N LEU A 257 -7.07 -13.35 6.59
CA LEU A 257 -6.40 -12.59 7.65
C LEU A 257 -5.40 -11.58 7.07
N ALA A 258 -4.64 -11.96 6.04
CA ALA A 258 -3.69 -11.06 5.36
C ALA A 258 -4.41 -9.86 4.74
N LEU A 259 -5.53 -10.08 4.06
CA LEU A 259 -6.33 -9.04 3.42
C LEU A 259 -6.99 -8.12 4.46
N ILE A 260 -7.52 -8.67 5.55
CA ILE A 260 -8.12 -7.89 6.64
C ILE A 260 -7.06 -7.03 7.32
N THR A 261 -5.91 -7.59 7.68
CA THR A 261 -4.83 -6.84 8.34
C THR A 261 -4.29 -5.73 7.45
N THR A 262 -4.19 -5.98 6.14
CA THR A 262 -3.81 -4.96 5.15
C THR A 262 -4.87 -3.86 5.05
N THR A 263 -6.15 -4.21 4.97
CA THR A 263 -7.26 -3.24 4.95
C THR A 263 -7.22 -2.32 6.18
N ILE A 264 -6.99 -2.88 7.38
CA ILE A 264 -6.83 -2.12 8.62
C ILE A 264 -5.66 -1.14 8.51
N ALA A 265 -4.48 -1.61 8.08
CA ALA A 265 -3.26 -0.80 7.97
C ALA A 265 -3.39 0.33 6.94
N LEU A 266 -3.98 0.05 5.77
CA LEU A 266 -4.21 1.06 4.72
C LEU A 266 -5.23 2.11 5.17
N MET A 267 -6.23 1.73 5.95
CA MET A 267 -7.19 2.67 6.52
C MET A 267 -6.54 3.58 7.57
N VAL A 268 -5.60 3.07 8.39
CA VAL A 268 -4.72 3.87 9.25
C VAL A 268 -3.96 4.88 8.39
N LEU A 269 -3.26 4.42 7.36
CA LEU A 269 -2.43 5.25 6.49
C LEU A 269 -3.22 6.40 5.86
N ALA A 270 -4.30 6.07 5.14
CA ALA A 270 -5.11 7.07 4.44
C ALA A 270 -5.68 8.12 5.41
N SER A 271 -6.18 7.70 6.57
CA SER A 271 -6.72 8.63 7.58
C SER A 271 -5.64 9.56 8.16
N ARG A 272 -4.40 9.09 8.37
CA ARG A 272 -3.29 9.94 8.87
C ARG A 272 -2.75 10.88 7.80
N ILE A 273 -2.80 10.51 6.53
CA ILE A 273 -2.47 11.43 5.43
C ILE A 273 -3.49 12.59 5.39
N ILE A 274 -4.80 12.27 5.39
CA ILE A 274 -5.86 13.29 5.42
C ILE A 274 -5.72 14.20 6.66
N TYR A 275 -5.49 13.60 7.82
CA TYR A 275 -5.27 14.31 9.08
C TYR A 275 -4.05 15.23 9.00
N GLY A 276 -2.90 14.73 8.55
CA GLY A 276 -1.68 15.53 8.36
C GLY A 276 -1.90 16.70 7.42
N MET A 277 -2.58 16.47 6.28
CA MET A 277 -2.95 17.53 5.34
C MET A 277 -3.93 18.56 5.95
N GLY A 278 -4.82 18.12 6.85
CA GLY A 278 -5.69 19.00 7.62
C GLY A 278 -4.91 19.88 8.60
N LYS A 279 -3.91 19.33 9.31
CA LYS A 279 -3.03 20.06 10.23
C LYS A 279 -2.21 21.15 9.55
N ILE A 280 -1.68 20.88 8.37
CA ILE A 280 -0.92 21.89 7.60
C ILE A 280 -1.82 22.81 6.77
N GLY A 281 -3.16 22.63 6.86
CA GLY A 281 -4.17 23.52 6.27
C GLY A 281 -4.41 23.32 4.77
N ILE A 282 -3.91 22.25 4.17
CA ILE A 282 -4.20 21.87 2.78
C ILE A 282 -5.62 21.34 2.68
N PHE A 283 -6.03 20.47 3.62
CA PHE A 283 -7.42 20.01 3.75
C PHE A 283 -8.19 20.85 4.76
N PRO A 284 -9.53 20.75 4.83
CA PRO A 284 -10.34 21.44 5.82
C PRO A 284 -9.85 21.15 7.25
N SER A 285 -9.91 22.16 8.12
CA SER A 285 -9.45 22.04 9.51
C SER A 285 -10.17 20.94 10.30
N ALA A 286 -11.41 20.62 9.94
CA ALA A 286 -12.15 19.50 10.51
C ALA A 286 -11.42 18.15 10.34
N CYS A 287 -10.66 17.96 9.25
CA CYS A 287 -9.83 16.77 9.05
C CYS A 287 -8.68 16.67 10.07
N GLY A 288 -8.25 17.80 10.65
CA GLY A 288 -7.26 17.85 11.73
C GLY A 288 -7.82 17.59 13.12
N TYR A 289 -9.11 17.27 13.26
CA TYR A 289 -9.73 16.97 14.55
C TYR A 289 -9.37 15.57 15.03
N VAL A 290 -8.97 15.47 16.29
CA VAL A 290 -8.67 14.21 16.99
C VAL A 290 -9.68 14.00 18.09
N TRP A 291 -10.33 12.84 18.11
CA TRP A 291 -11.28 12.50 19.15
C TRP A 291 -10.57 12.23 20.49
N PRO A 292 -10.90 12.97 21.57
CA PRO A 292 -10.13 12.91 22.82
C PRO A 292 -10.07 11.55 23.49
N ARG A 293 -11.13 10.73 23.37
CA ARG A 293 -11.21 9.41 24.03
C ARG A 293 -10.25 8.39 23.45
N THR A 294 -10.19 8.28 22.11
CA THR A 294 -9.41 7.25 21.41
C THR A 294 -8.16 7.80 20.75
N LYS A 295 -7.98 9.14 20.77
CA LYS A 295 -6.90 9.86 20.10
C LYS A 295 -6.85 9.56 18.59
N THR A 296 -7.99 9.29 17.99
CA THR A 296 -8.14 8.93 16.57
C THR A 296 -8.63 10.14 15.77
N PRO A 297 -8.10 10.39 14.54
CA PRO A 297 -8.58 11.43 13.64
C PRO A 297 -9.90 10.98 12.97
N VAL A 298 -11.00 11.04 13.73
CA VAL A 298 -12.29 10.44 13.37
C VAL A 298 -12.87 11.00 12.09
N VAL A 299 -12.79 12.32 11.86
CA VAL A 299 -13.31 12.93 10.62
C VAL A 299 -12.57 12.39 9.41
N SER A 300 -11.25 12.34 9.46
CA SER A 300 -10.42 11.77 8.39
C SER A 300 -10.72 10.30 8.16
N LEU A 301 -10.94 9.54 9.24
CA LEU A 301 -11.27 8.13 9.18
C LEU A 301 -12.66 7.88 8.55
N ILE A 302 -13.67 8.71 8.89
CA ILE A 302 -15.01 8.63 8.28
C ILE A 302 -14.93 8.92 6.77
N VAL A 303 -14.14 9.91 6.34
CA VAL A 303 -13.96 10.21 4.91
C VAL A 303 -13.38 8.99 4.18
N VAL A 304 -12.33 8.36 4.75
CA VAL A 304 -11.73 7.14 4.16
C VAL A 304 -12.77 6.03 4.08
N TYR A 305 -13.51 5.79 5.16
CA TYR A 305 -14.51 4.73 5.24
C TYR A 305 -15.64 4.90 4.22
N VAL A 306 -16.23 6.11 4.14
CA VAL A 306 -17.35 6.38 3.21
C VAL A 306 -16.93 6.14 1.76
N VAL A 307 -15.76 6.64 1.34
CA VAL A 307 -15.29 6.42 -0.03
C VAL A 307 -14.97 4.95 -0.28
N ALA A 308 -14.35 4.26 0.69
CA ALA A 308 -14.08 2.84 0.56
C ALA A 308 -15.38 2.00 0.46
N MET A 309 -16.44 2.37 1.18
CA MET A 309 -17.76 1.73 1.08
C MET A 309 -18.39 1.92 -0.31
N ILE A 310 -18.35 3.16 -0.84
CA ILE A 310 -18.87 3.45 -2.20
C ILE A 310 -18.13 2.63 -3.25
N MET A 311 -16.80 2.57 -3.16
CA MET A 311 -15.96 1.83 -4.11
C MET A 311 -16.13 0.31 -3.93
N GLY A 312 -16.21 -0.16 -2.69
CA GLY A 312 -16.37 -1.58 -2.35
C GLY A 312 -17.74 -2.15 -2.72
N ALA A 313 -18.75 -1.30 -2.86
CA ALA A 313 -20.09 -1.70 -3.29
C ALA A 313 -20.17 -2.07 -4.80
N ASN A 314 -19.15 -1.72 -5.60
CA ASN A 314 -19.15 -2.01 -7.04
C ASN A 314 -17.89 -2.78 -7.47
N PRO A 315 -17.94 -4.12 -7.56
CA PRO A 315 -16.79 -4.95 -7.94
C PRO A 315 -16.23 -4.63 -9.33
N ASN A 316 -17.00 -4.05 -10.23
CA ASN A 316 -16.56 -3.69 -11.59
C ASN A 316 -15.48 -2.59 -11.58
N TRP A 317 -15.35 -1.85 -10.48
CA TRP A 317 -14.33 -0.81 -10.33
C TRP A 317 -12.95 -1.33 -9.94
N VAL A 318 -12.80 -2.63 -9.63
CA VAL A 318 -11.52 -3.24 -9.18
C VAL A 318 -10.37 -2.88 -10.10
N ASN A 319 -10.53 -3.04 -11.41
CA ASN A 319 -9.47 -2.75 -12.37
C ASN A 319 -9.10 -1.25 -12.39
N ALA A 320 -10.10 -0.37 -12.40
CA ALA A 320 -9.87 1.08 -12.36
C ALA A 320 -9.17 1.51 -11.06
N ILE A 321 -9.53 0.90 -9.93
CA ILE A 321 -8.93 1.12 -8.60
C ILE A 321 -7.45 0.78 -8.62
N ILE A 322 -7.07 -0.39 -9.16
CA ILE A 322 -5.66 -0.82 -9.25
C ILE A 322 -4.87 0.13 -10.13
N VAL A 323 -5.42 0.44 -11.28
CA VAL A 323 -4.79 1.25 -12.33
C VAL A 323 -4.48 2.66 -11.84
N ILE A 324 -5.47 3.38 -11.31
CA ILE A 324 -5.27 4.74 -10.78
C ILE A 324 -4.36 4.70 -9.54
N GLY A 325 -4.56 3.70 -8.67
CA GLY A 325 -3.80 3.54 -7.44
C GLY A 325 -2.30 3.41 -7.69
N SER A 326 -1.88 2.63 -8.68
CA SER A 326 -0.47 2.35 -8.95
C SER A 326 0.33 3.60 -9.36
N VAL A 327 -0.20 4.40 -10.29
CA VAL A 327 0.46 5.62 -10.77
C VAL A 327 0.46 6.69 -9.70
N MET A 328 -0.67 6.88 -9.01
CA MET A 328 -0.77 7.88 -7.95
C MET A 328 0.15 7.56 -6.76
N TYR A 329 0.30 6.28 -6.44
CA TYR A 329 1.27 5.81 -5.45
C TYR A 329 2.71 6.19 -5.81
N ALA A 330 3.08 5.99 -7.08
CA ALA A 330 4.41 6.35 -7.57
C ALA A 330 4.65 7.88 -7.51
N ILE A 331 3.63 8.71 -7.79
CA ILE A 331 3.72 10.17 -7.63
C ILE A 331 3.98 10.54 -6.15
N GLY A 332 3.29 9.89 -5.23
CA GLY A 332 3.53 10.09 -3.80
C GLY A 332 5.00 9.83 -3.44
N PHE A 333 5.54 8.68 -3.85
CA PHE A 333 6.95 8.35 -3.61
C PHE A 333 7.93 9.28 -4.31
N LEU A 334 7.63 9.72 -5.54
CA LEU A 334 8.45 10.70 -6.24
C LEU A 334 8.64 11.97 -5.40
N ILE A 335 7.54 12.53 -4.89
CA ILE A 335 7.60 13.70 -4.02
C ILE A 335 8.36 13.38 -2.72
N GLY A 336 8.19 12.19 -2.15
CA GLY A 336 8.95 11.74 -0.98
C GLY A 336 10.46 11.68 -1.23
N ILE A 337 10.89 11.15 -2.38
CA ILE A 337 12.32 11.10 -2.77
C ILE A 337 12.87 12.51 -3.01
N LEU A 338 12.12 13.37 -3.72
CA LEU A 338 12.51 14.75 -3.94
C LEU A 338 12.56 15.55 -2.62
N SER A 339 11.67 15.27 -1.68
CA SER A 339 11.72 15.82 -0.31
C SER A 339 13.02 15.45 0.41
N HIS A 340 13.52 14.22 0.24
CA HIS A 340 14.78 13.83 0.86
C HIS A 340 15.98 14.56 0.24
N ILE A 341 15.99 14.77 -1.06
CA ILE A 341 16.99 15.62 -1.71
C ILE A 341 16.90 17.04 -1.14
N GLY A 342 15.68 17.57 -1.01
CA GLY A 342 15.42 18.87 -0.39
C GLY A 342 15.90 18.94 1.08
N LEU A 343 15.71 17.89 1.88
CA LEU A 343 16.23 17.79 3.24
C LEU A 343 17.76 17.97 3.26
N ARG A 344 18.45 17.26 2.36
CA ARG A 344 19.91 17.25 2.30
C ARG A 344 20.51 18.56 1.77
N ILE A 345 19.80 19.27 0.88
CA ILE A 345 20.28 20.52 0.26
C ILE A 345 19.84 21.75 1.06
N ASN A 346 18.53 21.84 1.38
CA ASN A 346 17.91 23.05 1.91
C ASN A 346 17.88 23.10 3.44
N ARG A 347 17.94 21.94 4.11
CA ARG A 347 17.77 21.83 5.56
C ARG A 347 18.99 21.20 6.22
N LYS A 348 20.18 21.73 5.91
CA LYS A 348 21.45 21.32 6.53
C LYS A 348 21.49 21.57 8.05
N ASP A 349 20.62 22.46 8.54
CA ASP A 349 20.38 22.75 9.95
C ASP A 349 19.80 21.54 10.70
N ILE A 350 19.12 20.62 10.00
CA ILE A 350 18.48 19.45 10.60
C ILE A 350 19.40 18.23 10.50
N LYS A 351 19.73 17.67 11.64
CA LYS A 351 20.46 16.40 11.73
C LYS A 351 19.46 15.28 12.00
N ALA A 352 19.06 14.56 10.94
CA ALA A 352 18.24 13.36 11.10
C ALA A 352 18.97 12.34 12.00
N PRO A 353 18.31 11.78 13.03
CA PRO A 353 18.90 10.75 13.88
C PRO A 353 19.31 9.49 13.14
N PHE A 354 18.50 9.07 12.16
CA PHE A 354 18.86 8.04 11.19
C PHE A 354 19.26 8.70 9.87
N ARG A 355 20.38 8.26 9.29
CA ARG A 355 20.86 8.73 7.97
C ARG A 355 21.11 7.57 7.04
N VAL A 356 20.53 7.64 5.86
CA VAL A 356 20.74 6.67 4.81
C VAL A 356 22.20 6.75 4.32
N PRO A 357 22.89 5.61 4.15
CA PRO A 357 24.24 5.59 3.61
C PRO A 357 24.26 6.15 2.18
N GLY A 358 25.30 6.91 1.80
CA GLY A 358 25.41 7.51 0.47
C GLY A 358 24.57 8.77 0.22
N GLY A 359 23.75 9.20 1.18
CA GLY A 359 23.04 10.50 1.14
C GLY A 359 22.19 10.69 -0.13
N ILE A 360 22.43 11.77 -0.90
CA ILE A 360 21.69 12.08 -2.14
C ILE A 360 21.87 10.99 -3.21
N GLY A 361 23.05 10.34 -3.27
CA GLY A 361 23.28 9.23 -4.20
C GLY A 361 22.27 8.10 -4.01
N PHE A 362 21.88 7.82 -2.75
CA PHE A 362 20.86 6.82 -2.46
C PHE A 362 19.46 7.27 -2.91
N SER A 363 19.15 8.57 -2.87
CA SER A 363 17.92 9.13 -3.44
C SER A 363 17.87 8.98 -4.96
N ILE A 364 19.01 9.11 -5.64
CA ILE A 364 19.07 8.90 -7.10
C ILE A 364 18.78 7.44 -7.41
N ILE A 365 19.33 6.49 -6.64
CA ILE A 365 19.01 5.06 -6.79
C ILE A 365 17.52 4.81 -6.55
N ALA A 366 16.94 5.42 -5.52
CA ALA A 366 15.51 5.33 -5.24
C ALA A 366 14.65 5.93 -6.37
N PHE A 367 15.10 7.04 -6.98
CA PHE A 367 14.43 7.64 -8.13
C PHE A 367 14.49 6.73 -9.36
N VAL A 368 15.64 6.14 -9.66
CA VAL A 368 15.78 5.16 -10.75
C VAL A 368 14.89 3.94 -10.49
N ALA A 369 14.88 3.43 -9.24
CA ALA A 369 14.00 2.35 -8.84
C ALA A 369 12.52 2.69 -9.08
N LEU A 370 12.09 3.90 -8.72
CA LEU A 370 10.73 4.37 -8.97
C LEU A 370 10.43 4.53 -10.46
N ALA A 371 11.38 5.04 -11.24
CA ALA A 371 11.23 5.17 -12.69
C ALA A 371 11.05 3.79 -13.36
N LEU A 372 11.75 2.76 -12.90
CA LEU A 372 11.56 1.38 -13.36
C LEU A 372 10.13 0.88 -13.06
N LEU A 373 9.52 1.31 -11.95
CA LEU A 373 8.14 0.97 -11.64
C LEU A 373 7.13 1.65 -12.57
N LEU A 374 7.51 2.72 -13.27
CA LEU A 374 6.63 3.49 -14.18
C LEU A 374 6.81 3.16 -15.66
N ILE A 375 7.83 2.38 -16.04
CA ILE A 375 8.17 2.11 -17.47
C ILE A 375 7.01 1.49 -18.25
N ASN A 376 6.10 0.79 -17.60
CA ASN A 376 5.08 0.00 -18.26
C ASN A 376 3.64 0.44 -17.94
N VAL A 377 3.47 1.71 -17.59
CA VAL A 377 2.14 2.29 -17.39
C VAL A 377 1.41 2.35 -18.73
N SER A 378 0.23 1.76 -18.81
CA SER A 378 -0.59 1.77 -20.02
C SER A 378 -1.15 3.18 -20.29
N THR A 379 -1.50 3.44 -21.55
CA THR A 379 -2.12 4.73 -21.95
C THR A 379 -3.39 5.02 -21.14
N LEU A 380 -4.19 4.00 -20.83
CA LEU A 380 -5.42 4.13 -20.05
C LEU A 380 -5.10 4.54 -18.59
N GLU A 381 -4.08 3.93 -17.99
CA GLU A 381 -3.59 4.28 -16.64
C GLU A 381 -3.13 5.73 -16.57
N ILE A 382 -2.44 6.19 -17.60
CA ILE A 382 -2.01 7.60 -17.70
C ILE A 382 -3.22 8.54 -17.71
N TRP A 383 -4.24 8.27 -18.54
CA TRP A 383 -5.41 9.14 -18.64
C TRP A 383 -6.22 9.21 -17.35
N TYR A 384 -6.49 8.08 -16.70
CA TYR A 384 -7.19 8.08 -15.41
C TYR A 384 -6.38 8.78 -14.31
N SER A 385 -5.06 8.59 -14.29
CA SER A 385 -4.20 9.25 -13.31
C SER A 385 -4.10 10.76 -13.57
N LEU A 386 -4.04 11.18 -14.82
CA LEU A 386 -4.11 12.60 -15.19
C LEU A 386 -5.43 13.23 -14.72
N LEU A 387 -6.56 12.54 -14.91
CA LEU A 387 -7.85 13.01 -14.41
C LEU A 387 -7.83 13.18 -12.89
N ALA A 388 -7.29 12.21 -12.15
CA ALA A 388 -7.17 12.29 -10.69
C ALA A 388 -6.26 13.45 -10.26
N ILE A 389 -5.17 13.71 -10.99
CA ILE A 389 -4.26 14.84 -10.74
C ILE A 389 -4.98 16.16 -11.02
N VAL A 390 -5.68 16.28 -12.14
CA VAL A 390 -6.42 17.50 -12.51
C VAL A 390 -7.47 17.83 -11.45
N ILE A 391 -8.27 16.84 -11.03
CA ILE A 391 -9.26 17.01 -9.94
C ILE A 391 -8.56 17.51 -8.67
N GLY A 392 -7.43 16.91 -8.33
CA GLY A 392 -6.64 17.33 -7.17
C GLY A 392 -6.11 18.77 -7.30
N ILE A 393 -5.55 19.13 -8.45
CA ILE A 393 -5.03 20.49 -8.67
C ILE A 393 -6.16 21.53 -8.58
N VAL A 394 -7.33 21.26 -9.18
CA VAL A 394 -8.50 22.14 -9.08
C VAL A 394 -8.89 22.33 -7.61
N TYR A 395 -8.98 21.24 -6.85
CA TYR A 395 -9.22 21.31 -5.41
C TYR A 395 -8.17 22.16 -4.69
N PHE A 396 -6.89 21.92 -4.97
CA PHE A 396 -5.79 22.66 -4.34
C PHE A 396 -5.87 24.16 -4.64
N VAL A 397 -6.09 24.54 -5.91
CA VAL A 397 -6.19 25.95 -6.32
C VAL A 397 -7.33 26.65 -5.60
N ILE A 398 -8.53 26.03 -5.56
CA ILE A 398 -9.70 26.58 -4.85
C ILE A 398 -9.37 26.76 -3.36
N ARG A 399 -8.78 25.75 -2.75
CA ARG A 399 -8.46 25.76 -1.32
C ARG A 399 -7.35 26.73 -0.98
N TYR A 400 -6.29 26.80 -1.80
CA TYR A 400 -5.18 27.72 -1.62
C TYR A 400 -5.66 29.17 -1.74
N ALA A 401 -6.45 29.47 -2.75
CA ALA A 401 -7.00 30.80 -2.99
C ALA A 401 -7.96 31.24 -1.86
N SER A 402 -8.79 30.34 -1.35
CA SER A 402 -9.65 30.63 -0.20
C SER A 402 -8.87 30.93 1.09
N ARG A 403 -7.70 30.30 1.26
CA ARG A 403 -6.85 30.48 2.45
C ARG A 403 -5.99 31.73 2.40
N THR A 404 -5.51 32.09 1.19
CA THR A 404 -4.64 33.27 1.00
C THR A 404 -5.43 34.57 0.75
N GLY A 405 -6.76 34.49 0.68
CA GLY A 405 -7.60 35.63 0.41
C GLY A 405 -7.52 36.16 -1.02
N VAL A 406 -6.91 35.37 -1.95
CA VAL A 406 -6.77 35.81 -3.37
C VAL A 406 -8.12 36.10 -4.01
N PHE A 407 -9.19 35.42 -3.58
CA PHE A 407 -10.57 35.70 -4.02
C PHE A 407 -11.38 36.57 -3.04
N ALA A 408 -10.83 36.94 -1.88
CA ALA A 408 -11.49 37.90 -1.02
C ALA A 408 -11.38 39.27 -1.69
N LYS A 409 -12.50 39.82 -2.17
CA LYS A 409 -12.59 41.21 -2.59
C LYS A 409 -12.03 42.07 -1.44
N LYS A 410 -10.97 42.88 -1.71
CA LYS A 410 -10.63 43.98 -0.82
C LYS A 410 -11.94 44.77 -0.61
N PRO A 411 -12.35 45.01 0.63
CA PRO A 411 -13.43 45.97 0.86
C PRO A 411 -12.98 47.30 0.22
N SER A 412 -13.85 47.80 -0.67
CA SER A 412 -13.75 49.10 -1.35
C SER A 412 -13.74 50.22 -0.33
#